data_0ec33209537833f985a0a402a06edbe5
#
_entry.id   0ec33209537833f985a0a402a06edbe5
#
_cell.length_a   1.000
_cell.length_b   1.000
_cell.length_c   1.000
_cell.angle_alpha   90.00
_cell.angle_beta   90.00
_cell.angle_gamma   90.00
#
_symmetry.space_group_name_H-M   'P 1'
#
loop_
_entity.id
_entity.type
_entity.pdbx_description
1 polymer ?
#
loop_
_entity_poly.entity_id
_entity_poly.type
_entity_poly.pdbx_seq_one_letter_code
_entity_poly.pdbx_strand_id
1 'polypeptide(L)'
;MEPTEARWIGGAQRPVPARIREIVEPIIRAAGLEFVGVEQAKEGHRALLWVYIDRPAEAEGEGSGVTLDDCARISPDLSAALDVDDPIAEAYDLRVSSPGLDRPLMTDQHFRQHIGLECILQLLDAVDGRRKFTGRIEGVVADELTLVCEEVPVRLSIDRIQKAHLKFALPPGGQKRKP
;
A
#
# COMPACT_ATOMS: atom_id res chain seq x y z
N MET A 1 -0.17 3.95 26.10
CA MET A 1 -0.37 2.77 25.23
C MET A 1 0.60 2.97 24.09
N GLU A 2 1.68 2.17 24.04
CA GLU A 2 2.62 2.26 22.92
C GLU A 2 1.85 1.98 21.61
N PRO A 3 2.12 2.71 20.52
CA PRO A 3 1.52 2.39 19.23
C PRO A 3 1.98 0.99 18.86
N THR A 4 1.04 0.06 18.79
CA THR A 4 1.33 -1.29 18.30
C THR A 4 1.93 -1.13 16.91
N GLU A 5 3.17 -1.61 16.75
CA GLU A 5 3.88 -1.53 15.48
C GLU A 5 3.03 -2.18 14.38
N ALA A 6 2.84 -1.46 13.28
CA ALA A 6 1.98 -1.91 12.19
C ALA A 6 2.50 -3.22 11.59
N ARG A 7 1.62 -4.21 11.49
CA ARG A 7 1.96 -5.51 10.91
C ARG A 7 1.83 -5.47 9.39
N TRP A 8 2.91 -5.78 8.70
CA TRP A 8 2.98 -5.78 7.25
C TRP A 8 2.41 -7.05 6.64
N ILE A 9 1.75 -6.92 5.47
CA ILE A 9 1.30 -8.06 4.68
C ILE A 9 2.49 -8.90 4.23
N GLY A 10 2.27 -10.23 4.12
CA GLY A 10 3.33 -11.18 3.72
C GLY A 10 4.36 -11.49 4.81
N GLY A 11 4.30 -10.82 5.96
CA GLY A 11 5.13 -11.10 7.12
C GLY A 11 6.62 -11.28 6.80
N ALA A 12 7.26 -12.26 7.44
CA ALA A 12 8.69 -12.57 7.26
C ALA A 12 9.07 -13.08 5.86
N GLN A 13 8.10 -13.37 4.99
CA GLN A 13 8.36 -13.83 3.61
C GLN A 13 8.72 -12.68 2.65
N ARG A 14 8.75 -11.43 3.13
CA ARG A 14 9.11 -10.23 2.36
C ARG A 14 10.24 -9.43 3.02
N PRO A 15 11.48 -9.95 3.07
CA PRO A 15 12.59 -9.26 3.75
C PRO A 15 13.04 -7.99 3.01
N VAL A 16 13.02 -7.96 1.68
CA VAL A 16 13.51 -6.81 0.89
C VAL A 16 12.65 -5.57 1.09
N PRO A 17 11.29 -5.65 1.04
CA PRO A 17 10.47 -4.50 1.39
C PRO A 17 10.68 -3.97 2.81
N ALA A 18 10.95 -4.84 3.78
CA ALA A 18 11.24 -4.42 5.15
C ALA A 18 12.52 -3.58 5.23
N ARG A 19 13.61 -4.03 4.57
CA ARG A 19 14.87 -3.28 4.52
C ARG A 19 14.72 -1.94 3.82
N ILE A 20 14.02 -1.89 2.69
CA ILE A 20 13.75 -0.65 1.97
C ILE A 20 12.97 0.32 2.87
N ARG A 21 11.95 -0.16 3.58
CA ARG A 21 11.17 0.64 4.52
C ARG A 21 12.06 1.31 5.57
N GLU A 22 12.96 0.54 6.21
CA GLU A 22 13.89 1.06 7.22
C GLU A 22 14.74 2.22 6.71
N ILE A 23 15.07 2.21 5.41
CA ILE A 23 15.86 3.25 4.75
C ILE A 23 15.00 4.48 4.43
N VAL A 24 13.84 4.27 3.79
CA VAL A 24 13.06 5.35 3.19
C VAL A 24 12.10 6.03 4.17
N GLU A 25 11.53 5.30 5.11
CA GLU A 25 10.50 5.81 6.04
C GLU A 25 11.00 6.99 6.90
N PRO A 26 12.22 6.98 7.47
CA PRO A 26 12.72 8.12 8.24
C PRO A 26 12.87 9.40 7.38
N ILE A 27 13.29 9.26 6.13
CA ILE A 27 13.47 10.37 5.19
C ILE A 27 12.11 10.99 4.84
N ILE A 28 11.12 10.14 4.53
CA ILE A 28 9.76 10.56 4.20
C ILE A 28 9.13 11.31 5.38
N ARG A 29 9.25 10.78 6.60
CA ARG A 29 8.76 11.43 7.81
C ARG A 29 9.45 12.75 8.10
N ALA A 30 10.76 12.85 7.90
CA ALA A 30 11.51 14.10 8.07
C ALA A 30 11.05 15.18 7.07
N ALA A 31 10.55 14.81 5.91
CA ALA A 31 9.95 15.71 4.93
C ALA A 31 8.50 16.11 5.24
N GLY A 32 7.94 15.65 6.37
CA GLY A 32 6.55 15.92 6.77
C GLY A 32 5.51 15.12 5.99
N LEU A 33 5.92 13.99 5.42
CA LEU A 33 5.07 13.10 4.64
C LEU A 33 4.87 11.75 5.36
N GLU A 34 3.83 11.04 5.00
CA GLU A 34 3.52 9.70 5.50
C GLU A 34 4.03 8.64 4.51
N PHE A 35 4.73 7.63 5.02
CA PHE A 35 5.10 6.46 4.26
C PHE A 35 3.91 5.48 4.19
N VAL A 36 3.40 5.25 2.99
CA VAL A 36 2.28 4.32 2.76
C VAL A 36 2.76 2.91 2.50
N GLY A 37 3.82 2.77 1.71
CA GLY A 37 4.36 1.46 1.40
C GLY A 37 5.32 1.44 0.24
N VAL A 38 5.82 0.24 -0.06
CA VAL A 38 6.77 -0.03 -1.13
C VAL A 38 6.34 -1.25 -1.91
N GLU A 39 6.44 -1.18 -3.23
CA GLU A 39 6.12 -2.28 -4.13
C GLU A 39 7.24 -2.46 -5.16
N GLN A 40 7.69 -3.71 -5.32
CA GLN A 40 8.56 -4.09 -6.42
C GLN A 40 7.70 -4.59 -7.60
N ALA A 41 7.95 -4.05 -8.77
CA ALA A 41 7.27 -4.42 -10.01
C ALA A 41 8.29 -4.63 -11.14
N LYS A 42 7.84 -5.19 -12.25
CA LYS A 42 8.63 -5.30 -13.49
C LYS A 42 7.82 -4.73 -14.65
N GLU A 43 8.45 -3.90 -15.43
CA GLU A 43 7.93 -3.38 -16.70
C GLU A 43 8.85 -3.83 -17.83
N GLY A 44 8.44 -4.91 -18.53
CA GLY A 44 9.33 -5.60 -19.45
C GLY A 44 10.58 -6.17 -18.75
N HIS A 45 11.76 -5.69 -19.13
CA HIS A 45 13.04 -6.07 -18.51
C HIS A 45 13.51 -5.15 -17.40
N ARG A 46 12.77 -4.08 -17.12
CA ARG A 46 13.12 -3.10 -16.08
C ARG A 46 12.48 -3.47 -14.76
N ALA A 47 13.28 -3.53 -13.71
CA ALA A 47 12.79 -3.59 -12.35
C ALA A 47 12.35 -2.17 -11.92
N LEU A 48 11.21 -2.07 -11.25
CA LEU A 48 10.68 -0.83 -10.71
C LEU A 48 10.56 -0.96 -9.19
N LEU A 49 10.95 0.08 -8.49
CA LEU A 49 10.69 0.25 -7.08
C LEU A 49 9.72 1.41 -6.89
N TRP A 50 8.48 1.09 -6.55
CA TRP A 50 7.49 2.08 -6.17
C TRP A 50 7.57 2.39 -4.69
N VAL A 51 7.67 3.65 -4.34
CA VAL A 51 7.54 4.16 -2.97
C VAL A 51 6.30 5.04 -2.93
N TYR A 52 5.31 4.62 -2.16
CA TYR A 52 4.06 5.36 -2.00
C TYR A 52 4.13 6.25 -0.77
N ILE A 53 3.84 7.53 -0.98
CA ILE A 53 3.83 8.55 0.05
C ILE A 53 2.49 9.27 0.09
N ASP A 54 2.08 9.74 1.25
CA ASP A 54 0.85 10.51 1.42
C ASP A 54 1.10 11.68 2.37
N ARG A 55 0.12 12.55 2.52
CA ARG A 55 0.12 13.56 3.58
C ARG A 55 -0.53 12.97 4.84
N PRO A 56 -0.03 13.31 6.05
CA PRO A 56 -0.70 12.91 7.27
C PRO A 56 -2.17 13.37 7.29
N ALA A 57 -3.06 12.51 7.81
CA ALA A 57 -4.50 12.77 7.86
C ALA A 57 -4.88 14.09 8.55
N GLU A 58 -4.03 14.57 9.46
CA GLU A 58 -4.21 15.86 10.17
C GLU A 58 -4.01 17.09 9.27
N ALA A 59 -3.45 16.89 8.07
CA ALA A 59 -3.25 17.94 7.06
C ALA A 59 -4.49 18.18 6.18
N GLU A 60 -5.68 17.77 6.62
CA GLU A 60 -6.91 17.84 5.84
C GLU A 60 -7.32 19.31 5.53
N GLY A 61 -7.36 19.59 4.22
CA GLY A 61 -7.91 20.78 3.59
C GLY A 61 -8.21 20.48 2.13
N GLU A 62 -9.03 21.27 1.47
CA GLU A 62 -9.26 21.12 0.02
C GLU A 62 -7.92 21.18 -0.73
N GLY A 63 -7.55 20.07 -1.40
CA GLY A 63 -6.27 19.92 -2.10
C GLY A 63 -5.16 19.22 -1.29
N SER A 64 -5.51 18.52 -0.21
CA SER A 64 -4.56 17.92 0.75
C SER A 64 -3.74 16.72 0.26
N GLY A 65 -3.91 16.26 -0.96
CA GLY A 65 -3.11 15.15 -1.51
C GLY A 65 -1.64 15.52 -1.76
N VAL A 66 -0.79 14.50 -1.82
CA VAL A 66 0.61 14.66 -2.25
C VAL A 66 0.67 15.19 -3.68
N THR A 67 1.49 16.20 -3.90
CA THR A 67 1.71 16.82 -5.21
C THR A 67 2.88 16.18 -5.96
N LEU A 68 2.96 16.42 -7.27
CA LEU A 68 4.13 16.03 -8.07
C LEU A 68 5.41 16.68 -7.56
N ASP A 69 5.33 17.92 -7.05
CA ASP A 69 6.46 18.64 -6.48
C ASP A 69 6.95 17.98 -5.19
N ASP A 70 6.05 17.46 -4.35
CA ASP A 70 6.43 16.68 -3.16
C ASP A 70 7.20 15.42 -3.56
N CYS A 71 6.72 14.69 -4.56
CA CYS A 71 7.38 13.49 -5.08
C CYS A 71 8.76 13.82 -5.69
N ALA A 72 8.84 14.87 -6.50
CA ALA A 72 10.09 15.30 -7.14
C ALA A 72 11.13 15.77 -6.12
N ARG A 73 10.69 16.45 -5.07
CA ARG A 73 11.58 16.98 -4.01
C ARG A 73 12.23 15.88 -3.20
N ILE A 74 11.50 14.81 -2.87
CA ILE A 74 12.01 13.73 -2.01
C ILE A 74 12.77 12.65 -2.78
N SER A 75 12.49 12.47 -4.07
CA SER A 75 13.07 11.39 -4.88
C SER A 75 14.60 11.34 -4.87
N PRO A 76 15.36 12.46 -4.97
CA PRO A 76 16.81 12.43 -4.90
C PRO A 76 17.36 11.92 -3.58
N ASP A 77 16.73 12.30 -2.45
CA ASP A 77 17.17 11.89 -1.11
C ASP A 77 16.93 10.39 -0.90
N LEU A 78 15.78 9.89 -1.37
CA LEU A 78 15.46 8.46 -1.33
C LEU A 78 16.42 7.65 -2.22
N SER A 79 16.73 8.14 -3.43
CA SER A 79 17.66 7.48 -4.35
C SER A 79 19.05 7.39 -3.72
N ALA A 80 19.56 8.48 -3.18
CA ALA A 80 20.88 8.52 -2.54
C ALA A 80 20.98 7.57 -1.35
N ALA A 81 19.95 7.51 -0.51
CA ALA A 81 19.93 6.60 0.64
C ALA A 81 19.85 5.12 0.22
N LEU A 82 19.07 4.81 -0.80
CA LEU A 82 18.97 3.45 -1.34
C LEU A 82 20.26 3.01 -2.03
N ASP A 83 20.98 3.94 -2.70
CA ASP A 83 22.26 3.64 -3.34
C ASP A 83 23.38 3.33 -2.32
N VAL A 84 23.31 3.91 -1.11
CA VAL A 84 24.29 3.63 -0.04
C VAL A 84 24.13 2.23 0.54
N ASP A 85 22.88 1.82 0.79
CA ASP A 85 22.56 0.53 1.43
C ASP A 85 22.43 -0.63 0.44
N ASP A 86 22.22 -0.33 -0.85
CA ASP A 86 22.07 -1.27 -1.98
C ASP A 86 21.20 -2.50 -1.65
N PRO A 87 19.92 -2.29 -1.21
CA PRO A 87 19.08 -3.37 -0.73
C PRO A 87 18.55 -4.28 -1.86
N ILE A 88 18.71 -3.89 -3.12
CA ILE A 88 18.22 -4.58 -4.31
C ILE A 88 19.40 -4.84 -5.25
N ALA A 89 19.74 -6.11 -5.46
CA ALA A 89 20.91 -6.53 -6.25
C ALA A 89 20.80 -6.24 -7.76
N GLU A 90 19.59 -6.10 -8.31
CA GLU A 90 19.38 -5.75 -9.73
C GLU A 90 19.14 -4.23 -9.88
N ALA A 91 19.58 -3.67 -11.03
CA ALA A 91 19.29 -2.29 -11.35
C ALA A 91 17.78 -2.04 -11.46
N TYR A 92 17.30 -0.95 -10.88
CA TYR A 92 15.89 -0.59 -10.85
C TYR A 92 15.68 0.91 -11.08
N ASP A 93 14.48 1.26 -11.54
CA ASP A 93 14.03 2.64 -11.59
C ASP A 93 13.19 2.95 -10.34
N LEU A 94 13.60 3.96 -9.56
CA LEU A 94 12.81 4.46 -8.43
C LEU A 94 11.63 5.29 -8.93
N ARG A 95 10.45 4.99 -8.42
CA ARG A 95 9.19 5.70 -8.67
C ARG A 95 8.59 6.15 -7.34
N VAL A 96 8.49 7.45 -7.13
CA VAL A 96 7.81 8.03 -5.96
C VAL A 96 6.46 8.56 -6.40
N SER A 97 5.40 8.15 -5.71
CA SER A 97 4.03 8.50 -6.10
C SER A 97 3.09 8.56 -4.90
N SER A 98 1.98 9.28 -5.05
CA SER A 98 0.83 9.10 -4.17
C SER A 98 0.18 7.73 -4.40
N PRO A 99 -0.53 7.18 -3.40
CA PRO A 99 -1.20 5.87 -3.54
C PRO A 99 -2.33 5.86 -4.59
N GLY A 100 -2.87 7.03 -4.96
CA GLY A 100 -3.97 7.15 -5.92
C GLY A 100 -5.28 6.53 -5.44
N LEU A 101 -6.20 6.30 -6.39
CA LEU A 101 -7.54 5.74 -6.11
C LEU A 101 -7.49 4.26 -5.73
N ASP A 102 -6.56 3.50 -6.32
CA ASP A 102 -6.31 2.09 -6.00
C ASP A 102 -5.26 1.97 -4.90
N ARG A 103 -5.51 2.65 -3.77
CA ARG A 103 -4.57 2.72 -2.64
C ARG A 103 -4.09 1.33 -2.22
N PRO A 104 -2.78 1.05 -2.21
CA PRO A 104 -2.26 -0.20 -1.72
C PRO A 104 -2.48 -0.33 -0.20
N LEU A 105 -2.91 -1.52 0.23
CA LEU A 105 -3.10 -1.88 1.63
C LEU A 105 -1.94 -2.78 2.05
N MET A 106 -0.96 -2.19 2.73
CA MET A 106 0.32 -2.84 3.03
C MET A 106 0.45 -3.29 4.49
N THR A 107 -0.43 -2.79 5.37
CA THR A 107 -0.39 -3.10 6.80
C THR A 107 -1.77 -3.42 7.35
N ASP A 108 -1.83 -4.08 8.50
CA ASP A 108 -3.07 -4.31 9.24
C ASP A 108 -3.77 -2.98 9.59
N GLN A 109 -3.00 -1.94 9.86
CA GLN A 109 -3.51 -0.60 10.14
C GLN A 109 -4.22 -0.01 8.91
N HIS A 110 -3.69 -0.23 7.69
CA HIS A 110 -4.37 0.21 6.46
C HIS A 110 -5.73 -0.45 6.30
N PHE A 111 -5.86 -1.75 6.61
CA PHE A 111 -7.18 -2.42 6.58
C PHE A 111 -8.13 -1.85 7.64
N ARG A 112 -7.64 -1.57 8.87
CA ARG A 112 -8.47 -0.99 9.93
C ARG A 112 -8.99 0.40 9.58
N GLN A 113 -8.18 1.23 8.93
CA GLN A 113 -8.55 2.59 8.50
C GLN A 113 -9.59 2.59 7.37
N HIS A 114 -9.72 1.48 6.64
CA HIS A 114 -10.61 1.37 5.47
C HIS A 114 -11.73 0.34 5.65
N ILE A 115 -12.13 0.06 6.89
CA ILE A 115 -13.29 -0.79 7.20
C ILE A 115 -14.53 -0.23 6.50
N GLY A 116 -15.32 -1.12 5.87
CA GLY A 116 -16.51 -0.77 5.09
C GLY A 116 -16.25 -0.56 3.59
N LEU A 117 -15.00 -0.37 3.17
CA LEU A 117 -14.64 -0.23 1.76
C LEU A 117 -14.34 -1.59 1.11
N GLU A 118 -14.51 -1.67 -0.20
CA GLU A 118 -14.13 -2.85 -0.97
C GLU A 118 -12.63 -2.86 -1.25
N CYS A 119 -12.02 -4.04 -1.15
CA CYS A 119 -10.65 -4.27 -1.56
C CYS A 119 -10.52 -5.49 -2.47
N ILE A 120 -9.44 -5.52 -3.22
CA ILE A 120 -8.97 -6.68 -3.98
C ILE A 120 -7.67 -7.12 -3.35
N LEU A 121 -7.55 -8.41 -3.04
CA LEU A 121 -6.31 -8.98 -2.52
C LEU A 121 -5.93 -10.28 -3.21
N GLN A 122 -4.65 -10.57 -3.16
CA GLN A 122 -4.05 -11.81 -3.63
C GLN A 122 -3.27 -12.45 -2.49
N LEU A 123 -3.43 -13.76 -2.31
CA LEU A 123 -2.70 -14.54 -1.32
C LEU A 123 -1.41 -15.13 -1.90
N LEU A 124 -0.46 -15.41 -1.04
CA LEU A 124 0.74 -16.19 -1.34
C LEU A 124 0.38 -17.61 -1.77
N ASP A 125 -0.55 -18.24 -1.05
CA ASP A 125 -1.04 -19.60 -1.30
C ASP A 125 -2.55 -19.61 -1.47
N ALA A 126 -3.07 -20.59 -2.20
CA ALA A 126 -4.52 -20.73 -2.37
C ALA A 126 -5.21 -21.14 -1.06
N VAL A 127 -6.38 -20.56 -0.83
CA VAL A 127 -7.35 -21.00 0.18
C VAL A 127 -8.59 -21.47 -0.57
N ASP A 128 -9.00 -22.70 -0.36
CA ASP A 128 -10.11 -23.35 -1.08
C ASP A 128 -10.00 -23.22 -2.62
N GLY A 129 -8.76 -23.37 -3.13
CA GLY A 129 -8.46 -23.25 -4.55
C GLY A 129 -8.42 -21.81 -5.10
N ARG A 130 -8.64 -20.79 -4.28
CA ARG A 130 -8.63 -19.38 -4.69
C ARG A 130 -7.42 -18.64 -4.12
N ARG A 131 -6.77 -17.83 -4.94
CA ARG A 131 -5.69 -16.91 -4.50
C ARG A 131 -6.11 -15.44 -4.57
N LYS A 132 -7.17 -15.10 -5.28
CA LYS A 132 -7.70 -13.74 -5.39
C LYS A 132 -9.05 -13.64 -4.72
N PHE A 133 -9.21 -12.59 -3.92
CA PHE A 133 -10.45 -12.29 -3.22
C PHE A 133 -10.82 -10.82 -3.47
N THR A 134 -12.09 -10.58 -3.68
CA THR A 134 -12.67 -9.24 -3.73
C THR A 134 -13.80 -9.21 -2.72
N GLY A 135 -13.76 -8.25 -1.82
CA GLY A 135 -14.77 -8.15 -0.79
C GLY A 135 -14.67 -6.85 0.00
N ARG A 136 -15.68 -6.62 0.81
CA ARG A 136 -15.73 -5.49 1.73
C ARG A 136 -14.96 -5.83 3.01
N ILE A 137 -14.12 -4.93 3.44
CA ILE A 137 -13.37 -5.05 4.70
C ILE A 137 -14.35 -4.93 5.86
N GLU A 138 -14.48 -5.97 6.67
CA GLU A 138 -15.33 -5.98 7.85
C GLU A 138 -14.54 -5.65 9.11
N GLY A 139 -13.31 -6.14 9.21
CA GLY A 139 -12.47 -5.84 10.34
C GLY A 139 -11.16 -6.62 10.35
N VAL A 140 -10.30 -6.26 11.30
CA VAL A 140 -9.04 -6.95 11.58
C VAL A 140 -8.97 -7.22 13.08
N VAL A 141 -8.84 -8.48 13.46
CA VAL A 141 -8.67 -8.91 14.85
C VAL A 141 -7.36 -9.67 14.94
N ALA A 142 -6.44 -9.19 15.77
CA ALA A 142 -5.06 -9.68 15.83
C ALA A 142 -4.42 -9.64 14.43
N ASP A 143 -4.14 -10.79 13.83
CA ASP A 143 -3.54 -10.96 12.51
C ASP A 143 -4.52 -11.50 11.46
N GLU A 144 -5.80 -11.55 11.79
CA GLU A 144 -6.85 -12.09 10.93
C GLU A 144 -7.72 -10.96 10.35
N LEU A 145 -7.71 -10.85 9.03
CA LEU A 145 -8.58 -9.97 8.26
C LEU A 145 -9.89 -10.70 7.93
N THR A 146 -11.01 -10.06 8.22
CA THR A 146 -12.34 -10.55 7.78
C THR A 146 -12.80 -9.72 6.57
N LEU A 147 -13.04 -10.40 5.46
CA LEU A 147 -13.67 -9.85 4.25
C LEU A 147 -15.07 -10.46 4.05
N VAL A 148 -16.01 -9.63 3.63
CA VAL A 148 -17.31 -10.12 3.14
C VAL A 148 -17.25 -10.20 1.62
N CYS A 149 -17.16 -11.42 1.11
CA CYS A 149 -17.13 -11.74 -0.32
C CYS A 149 -18.48 -12.33 -0.73
N GLU A 150 -19.23 -11.66 -1.61
CA GLU A 150 -20.54 -12.16 -2.06
C GLU A 150 -21.48 -12.54 -0.88
N GLU A 151 -21.56 -11.67 0.13
CA GLU A 151 -22.33 -11.84 1.38
C GLU A 151 -21.79 -12.94 2.31
N VAL A 152 -20.67 -13.59 1.99
CA VAL A 152 -20.05 -14.63 2.82
C VAL A 152 -18.80 -14.07 3.49
N PRO A 153 -18.68 -14.12 4.84
CA PRO A 153 -17.47 -13.71 5.53
C PRO A 153 -16.34 -14.74 5.31
N VAL A 154 -15.19 -14.24 4.88
CA VAL A 154 -13.96 -15.02 4.70
C VAL A 154 -12.88 -14.44 5.61
N ARG A 155 -12.23 -15.31 6.38
CA ARG A 155 -11.14 -14.95 7.29
C ARG A 155 -9.80 -15.32 6.68
N LEU A 156 -8.88 -14.37 6.66
CA LEU A 156 -7.58 -14.48 6.00
C LEU A 156 -6.49 -13.93 6.91
N SER A 157 -5.41 -14.69 7.10
CA SER A 157 -4.24 -14.18 7.83
C SER A 157 -3.52 -13.12 7.00
N ILE A 158 -3.20 -11.98 7.63
CA ILE A 158 -2.46 -10.86 7.01
C ILE A 158 -1.10 -11.31 6.47
N ASP A 159 -0.43 -12.24 7.16
CA ASP A 159 0.86 -12.78 6.73
C ASP A 159 0.78 -13.59 5.42
N ARG A 160 -0.40 -14.05 5.05
CA ARG A 160 -0.63 -14.78 3.78
C ARG A 160 -1.00 -13.87 2.62
N ILE A 161 -1.21 -12.58 2.86
CA ILE A 161 -1.56 -11.63 1.81
C ILE A 161 -0.29 -11.24 1.06
N GLN A 162 -0.25 -11.50 -0.23
CA GLN A 162 0.85 -11.10 -1.11
C GLN A 162 0.73 -9.64 -1.54
N LYS A 163 -0.48 -9.21 -1.90
CA LYS A 163 -0.81 -7.89 -2.42
C LYS A 163 -2.26 -7.56 -2.11
N ALA A 164 -2.52 -6.33 -1.73
CA ALA A 164 -3.87 -5.83 -1.55
C ALA A 164 -3.96 -4.35 -1.93
N HIS A 165 -5.12 -3.92 -2.44
CA HIS A 165 -5.41 -2.54 -2.75
C HIS A 165 -6.92 -2.28 -2.62
N LEU A 166 -7.28 -1.03 -2.35
CA LEU A 166 -8.68 -0.62 -2.39
C LEU A 166 -9.24 -0.79 -3.80
N LYS A 167 -10.48 -1.22 -3.88
CA LYS A 167 -11.22 -1.23 -5.13
C LYS A 167 -11.97 0.09 -5.25
N PHE A 168 -11.54 0.93 -6.17
CA PHE A 168 -12.26 2.15 -6.46
C PHE A 168 -13.61 1.83 -7.10
N ALA A 169 -14.69 2.13 -6.39
CA ALA A 169 -16.02 2.13 -6.95
C ALA A 169 -16.33 3.54 -7.45
N LEU A 170 -16.46 3.72 -8.75
CA LEU A 170 -17.08 4.94 -9.29
C LEU A 170 -18.46 5.08 -8.63
N PRO A 171 -18.81 6.24 -8.07
CA PRO A 171 -20.15 6.46 -7.56
C PRO A 171 -21.16 6.16 -8.68
N PRO A 172 -22.24 5.42 -8.40
CA PRO A 172 -23.26 5.14 -9.41
C PRO A 172 -23.88 6.46 -9.88
N GLY A 173 -23.66 6.81 -11.15
CA GLY A 173 -24.41 7.86 -11.84
C GLY A 173 -23.75 9.21 -11.97
N GLY A 174 -22.65 9.29 -12.69
CA GLY A 174 -22.39 10.47 -13.51
C GLY A 174 -23.32 10.43 -14.73
N GLN A 175 -24.49 11.02 -14.65
CA GLN A 175 -25.31 11.24 -15.83
C GLN A 175 -24.49 12.01 -16.86
N LYS A 176 -24.21 11.37 -18.01
CA LYS A 176 -23.75 12.07 -19.20
C LYS A 176 -24.81 13.14 -19.53
N ARG A 177 -24.54 14.40 -19.22
CA ARG A 177 -25.25 15.49 -19.87
C ARG A 177 -24.89 15.39 -21.35
N LYS A 178 -25.83 14.94 -22.16
CA LYS A 178 -25.81 15.10 -23.62
C LYS A 178 -25.89 16.59 -23.95
N PRO A 179 -25.19 17.08 -24.98
CA PRO A 179 -25.25 18.44 -25.46
C PRO A 179 -26.62 18.79 -25.98
#